data_1940e7ed7e5edef19e4e365577cff97e
#
_entry.id   1940e7ed7e5edef19e4e365577cff97e
#
_cell.length_a   1.000
_cell.length_b   1.000
_cell.length_c   1.000
_cell.angle_alpha   90.00
_cell.angle_beta   90.00
_cell.angle_gamma   90.00
#
_symmetry.space_group_name_H-M   'P 1'
#
loop_
_entity.id
_entity.type
_entity.pdbx_description
1 polymer ?
#
loop_
_entity_poly.entity_id
_entity_poly.type
_entity_poly.pdbx_seq_one_letter_code
_entity_poly.pdbx_strand_id
1 'polypeptide(L)'
;MTDKLITIQNELNVPKNRHNSFGNYHYRSLEDILEAVKPLLKREGLLLTITDSIEQIGANYYVKATARLTDGNQELQVHAFAQESQDRKGMDPAQRSGSSSSYARKYCLNALFLIDDTKDPDTDEYKMKENHDNKAYIPDENKKWLSEGGDGVTNTTSEEFDRVSKAVQSGKIKPKQLRNHYKVSKSDMEYFEGLVK
;
A
#
# COMPACT_ATOMS: atom_id res chain seq x y z
N MET A 1 -30.20 20.80 -2.55
CA MET A 1 -28.90 20.10 -2.67
C MET A 1 -28.72 18.97 -1.65
N THR A 2 -29.10 19.15 -0.41
CA THR A 2 -28.91 18.13 0.68
C THR A 2 -29.52 16.76 0.34
N ASP A 3 -30.80 16.70 -0.04
CA ASP A 3 -31.47 15.43 -0.35
C ASP A 3 -30.82 14.69 -1.53
N LYS A 4 -30.36 15.45 -2.54
CA LYS A 4 -29.65 14.91 -3.69
C LYS A 4 -28.31 14.27 -3.28
N LEU A 5 -27.56 14.91 -2.39
CA LEU A 5 -26.31 14.36 -1.88
C LEU A 5 -26.57 13.10 -1.04
N ILE A 6 -27.57 13.11 -0.17
CA ILE A 6 -27.98 11.94 0.62
C ILE A 6 -28.34 10.78 -0.31
N THR A 7 -29.07 11.02 -1.40
CA THR A 7 -29.39 10.00 -2.40
C THR A 7 -28.11 9.40 -2.99
N ILE A 8 -27.15 10.24 -3.41
CA ILE A 8 -25.88 9.77 -3.96
C ILE A 8 -25.10 8.97 -2.91
N GLN A 9 -25.00 9.45 -1.66
CA GLN A 9 -24.27 8.76 -0.59
C GLN A 9 -24.84 7.35 -0.31
N ASN A 10 -26.14 7.17 -0.40
CA ASN A 10 -26.79 5.87 -0.19
C ASN A 10 -26.67 4.92 -1.38
N GLU A 11 -26.65 5.43 -2.61
CA GLU A 11 -26.64 4.59 -3.81
C GLU A 11 -25.24 4.31 -4.35
N LEU A 12 -24.26 5.17 -4.02
CA LEU A 12 -22.90 5.05 -4.55
C LEU A 12 -22.21 3.81 -3.97
N ASN A 13 -21.94 2.85 -4.84
CA ASN A 13 -21.19 1.65 -4.50
C ASN A 13 -19.91 1.59 -5.34
N VAL A 14 -18.76 1.61 -4.66
CA VAL A 14 -17.45 1.53 -5.32
C VAL A 14 -16.63 0.41 -4.66
N PRO A 15 -16.78 -0.82 -5.10
CA PRO A 15 -16.08 -1.95 -4.49
C PRO A 15 -14.57 -1.88 -4.72
N LYS A 16 -13.79 -2.47 -3.80
CA LYS A 16 -12.31 -2.59 -3.91
C LYS A 16 -11.93 -3.76 -4.82
N ASN A 17 -12.13 -3.63 -6.14
CA ASN A 17 -11.91 -4.69 -7.12
C ASN A 17 -10.47 -4.77 -7.65
N ARG A 18 -9.65 -3.77 -7.40
CA ARG A 18 -8.24 -3.77 -7.81
C ARG A 18 -7.38 -4.45 -6.76
N HIS A 19 -6.40 -5.22 -7.20
CA HIS A 19 -5.45 -5.91 -6.33
C HIS A 19 -4.04 -5.32 -6.49
N ASN A 20 -3.44 -4.91 -5.39
CA ASN A 20 -2.04 -4.54 -5.34
C ASN A 20 -1.22 -5.77 -4.96
N SER A 21 -0.50 -6.34 -5.93
CA SER A 21 0.32 -7.55 -5.73
C SER A 21 1.53 -7.30 -4.82
N PHE A 22 2.04 -6.07 -4.75
CA PHE A 22 3.18 -5.73 -3.91
C PHE A 22 2.79 -5.67 -2.42
N GLY A 23 1.66 -5.02 -2.09
CA GLY A 23 1.15 -4.91 -0.72
C GLY A 23 0.11 -5.99 -0.36
N ASN A 24 -0.23 -6.88 -1.30
CA ASN A 24 -1.23 -7.95 -1.14
C ASN A 24 -2.56 -7.48 -0.51
N TYR A 25 -3.10 -6.35 -1.02
CA TYR A 25 -4.39 -5.82 -0.58
C TYR A 25 -5.27 -5.38 -1.75
N HIS A 26 -6.59 -5.38 -1.52
CA HIS A 26 -7.56 -4.86 -2.48
C HIS A 26 -7.78 -3.36 -2.26
N TYR A 27 -7.91 -2.61 -3.34
CA TYR A 27 -8.14 -1.17 -3.30
C TYR A 27 -9.09 -0.71 -4.42
N ARG A 28 -9.58 0.51 -4.33
CA ARG A 28 -10.25 1.25 -5.40
C ARG A 28 -9.38 2.40 -5.86
N SER A 29 -9.38 2.68 -7.15
CA SER A 29 -8.65 3.82 -7.69
C SER A 29 -9.51 5.09 -7.68
N LEU A 30 -8.91 6.24 -7.97
CA LEU A 30 -9.64 7.49 -8.17
C LEU A 30 -10.62 7.38 -9.34
N GLU A 31 -10.19 6.72 -10.41
CA GLU A 31 -10.99 6.50 -11.63
C GLU A 31 -12.25 5.69 -11.32
N ASP A 32 -12.14 4.64 -10.51
CA ASP A 32 -13.29 3.80 -10.12
C ASP A 32 -14.35 4.63 -9.39
N ILE A 33 -13.94 5.56 -8.51
CA ILE A 33 -14.85 6.46 -7.80
C ILE A 33 -15.51 7.44 -8.80
N LEU A 34 -14.72 8.04 -9.67
CA LEU A 34 -15.23 9.01 -10.65
C LEU A 34 -16.19 8.35 -11.65
N GLU A 35 -15.90 7.13 -12.09
CA GLU A 35 -16.83 6.39 -12.98
C GLU A 35 -18.15 6.09 -12.29
N ALA A 36 -18.12 5.62 -11.05
CA ALA A 36 -19.34 5.27 -10.32
C ALA A 36 -20.19 6.49 -9.97
N VAL A 37 -19.58 7.64 -9.65
CA VAL A 37 -20.34 8.83 -9.22
C VAL A 37 -20.92 9.63 -10.38
N LYS A 38 -20.27 9.68 -11.55
CA LYS A 38 -20.72 10.49 -12.71
C LYS A 38 -22.19 10.27 -13.10
N PRO A 39 -22.70 9.04 -13.25
CA PRO A 39 -24.11 8.83 -13.61
C PRO A 39 -25.07 9.34 -12.53
N LEU A 40 -24.70 9.22 -11.25
CA LEU A 40 -25.52 9.73 -10.15
C LEU A 40 -25.56 11.25 -10.12
N LEU A 41 -24.41 11.91 -10.30
CA LEU A 41 -24.33 13.36 -10.40
C LEU A 41 -25.18 13.90 -11.55
N LYS A 42 -25.11 13.24 -12.72
CA LYS A 42 -25.93 13.60 -13.89
C LYS A 42 -27.43 13.48 -13.60
N ARG A 43 -27.84 12.39 -12.94
CA ARG A 43 -29.25 12.14 -12.59
C ARG A 43 -29.77 13.18 -11.61
N GLU A 44 -28.99 13.54 -10.61
CA GLU A 44 -29.38 14.51 -9.59
C GLU A 44 -29.18 15.98 -10.05
N GLY A 45 -28.58 16.21 -11.21
CA GLY A 45 -28.30 17.56 -11.71
C GLY A 45 -27.29 18.31 -10.84
N LEU A 46 -26.25 17.62 -10.42
CA LEU A 46 -25.16 18.18 -9.61
C LEU A 46 -23.87 18.27 -10.42
N LEU A 47 -23.14 19.36 -10.23
CA LEU A 47 -21.81 19.56 -10.79
C LEU A 47 -20.76 19.32 -9.69
N LEU A 48 -19.82 18.43 -9.97
CA LEU A 48 -18.63 18.20 -9.15
C LEU A 48 -17.41 18.73 -9.87
N THR A 49 -16.61 19.56 -9.20
CA THR A 49 -15.28 19.97 -9.63
C THR A 49 -14.26 19.62 -8.55
N ILE A 50 -13.03 19.29 -8.98
CA ILE A 50 -11.92 18.98 -8.06
C ILE A 50 -10.73 19.82 -8.49
N THR A 51 -10.16 20.55 -7.52
CA THR A 51 -8.95 21.36 -7.71
C THR A 51 -7.90 20.98 -6.68
N ASP A 52 -6.64 21.15 -7.01
CA ASP A 52 -5.52 20.93 -6.12
C ASP A 52 -4.76 22.23 -5.86
N SER A 53 -4.23 22.35 -4.64
CA SER A 53 -3.25 23.36 -4.27
C SER A 53 -2.15 22.70 -3.42
N ILE A 54 -1.00 23.34 -3.35
CA ILE A 54 0.11 22.92 -2.48
C ILE A 54 0.08 23.76 -1.22
N GLU A 55 0.10 23.10 -0.07
CA GLU A 55 0.21 23.76 1.24
C GLU A 55 1.44 23.27 1.98
N GLN A 56 2.16 24.18 2.62
CA GLN A 56 3.29 23.86 3.49
C GLN A 56 2.82 23.86 4.94
N ILE A 57 3.03 22.75 5.65
CA ILE A 57 2.73 22.61 7.07
C ILE A 57 4.01 22.16 7.77
N GLY A 58 4.60 23.08 8.54
CA GLY A 58 5.93 22.88 9.10
C GLY A 58 6.99 22.72 8.01
N ALA A 59 7.76 21.65 8.06
CA ALA A 59 8.79 21.33 7.07
C ALA A 59 8.25 20.50 5.88
N ASN A 60 6.97 20.13 5.87
CA ASN A 60 6.40 19.22 4.89
C ASN A 60 5.47 19.94 3.92
N TYR A 61 5.42 19.44 2.69
CA TYR A 61 4.49 19.89 1.66
C TYR A 61 3.34 18.87 1.50
N TYR A 62 2.14 19.40 1.30
CA TYR A 62 0.93 18.62 1.13
C TYR A 62 0.19 19.06 -0.13
N VAL A 63 -0.30 18.10 -0.90
CA VAL A 63 -1.32 18.36 -1.90
C VAL A 63 -2.66 18.41 -1.17
N LYS A 64 -3.34 19.54 -1.25
CA LYS A 64 -4.72 19.74 -0.78
C LYS A 64 -5.65 19.61 -1.97
N ALA A 65 -6.45 18.57 -2.00
CA ALA A 65 -7.56 18.46 -2.95
C ALA A 65 -8.82 19.09 -2.36
N THR A 66 -9.53 19.86 -3.17
CA THR A 66 -10.83 20.45 -2.81
C THR A 66 -11.88 19.98 -3.81
N ALA A 67 -12.85 19.20 -3.34
CA ALA A 67 -14.04 18.84 -4.09
C ALA A 67 -15.16 19.84 -3.81
N ARG A 68 -15.69 20.44 -4.86
CA ARG A 68 -16.80 21.39 -4.83
C ARG A 68 -18.00 20.77 -5.53
N LEU A 69 -19.09 20.60 -4.79
CA LEU A 69 -20.37 20.09 -5.29
C LEU A 69 -21.39 21.24 -5.32
N THR A 70 -22.09 21.41 -6.43
CA THR A 70 -23.10 22.47 -6.56
C THR A 70 -24.28 22.05 -7.42
N ASP A 71 -25.46 22.59 -7.13
CA ASP A 71 -26.66 22.51 -7.97
C ASP A 71 -26.94 23.84 -8.73
N GLY A 72 -25.99 24.76 -8.71
CA GLY A 72 -26.10 26.09 -9.29
C GLY A 72 -26.60 27.16 -8.32
N ASN A 73 -27.32 26.77 -7.25
CA ASN A 73 -27.85 27.69 -6.23
C ASN A 73 -27.15 27.52 -4.88
N GLN A 74 -26.82 26.30 -4.53
CA GLN A 74 -26.13 25.93 -3.30
C GLN A 74 -24.81 25.27 -3.62
N GLU A 75 -23.89 25.33 -2.67
CA GLU A 75 -22.55 24.78 -2.81
C GLU A 75 -22.11 24.14 -1.51
N LEU A 76 -21.39 23.01 -1.63
CA LEU A 76 -20.69 22.36 -0.56
C LEU A 76 -19.24 22.11 -1.00
N GLN A 77 -18.31 22.38 -0.11
CA GLN A 77 -16.90 22.07 -0.33
C GLN A 77 -16.37 21.13 0.74
N VAL A 78 -15.58 20.16 0.32
CA VAL A 78 -14.83 19.25 1.18
C VAL A 78 -13.39 19.25 0.70
N HIS A 79 -12.43 19.16 1.61
CA HIS A 79 -11.03 19.08 1.26
C HIS A 79 -10.32 17.98 2.05
N ALA A 80 -9.28 17.44 1.46
CA ALA A 80 -8.40 16.47 2.10
C ALA A 80 -6.95 16.70 1.67
N PHE A 81 -6.03 16.16 2.44
CA PHE A 81 -4.60 16.35 2.25
C PHE A 81 -3.89 15.02 2.00
N ALA A 82 -2.88 15.04 1.16
CA ALA A 82 -1.89 13.97 1.06
C ALA A 82 -0.49 14.59 1.10
N GLN A 83 0.37 14.05 1.95
CA GLN A 83 1.74 14.54 2.04
C GLN A 83 2.49 14.26 0.74
N GLU A 84 3.22 15.26 0.23
CA GLU A 84 4.14 15.10 -0.87
C GLU A 84 5.46 14.52 -0.35
N SER A 85 5.79 13.31 -0.77
CA SER A 85 7.05 12.66 -0.37
C SER A 85 8.23 13.33 -1.08
N GLN A 86 9.20 13.83 -0.29
CA GLN A 86 10.40 14.46 -0.86
C GLN A 86 11.32 13.46 -1.55
N ASP A 87 11.40 12.20 -1.03
CA ASP A 87 12.25 11.14 -1.56
C ASP A 87 11.48 9.82 -1.69
N ARG A 88 11.06 9.51 -2.92
CA ARG A 88 10.54 8.19 -3.28
C ARG A 88 11.45 7.58 -4.35
N LYS A 89 12.23 6.57 -3.94
CA LYS A 89 13.15 5.86 -4.81
C LYS A 89 12.42 5.30 -6.05
N GLY A 90 12.89 5.67 -7.25
CA GLY A 90 12.32 5.19 -8.51
C GLY A 90 11.15 6.01 -9.08
N MET A 91 10.81 7.15 -8.49
CA MET A 91 9.81 8.08 -9.03
C MET A 91 10.43 9.44 -9.35
N ASP A 92 10.12 9.99 -10.51
CA ASP A 92 10.45 11.38 -10.82
C ASP A 92 9.55 12.38 -10.06
N PRO A 93 9.91 13.67 -9.98
CA PRO A 93 9.11 14.66 -9.26
C PRO A 93 7.65 14.75 -9.71
N ALA A 94 7.39 14.69 -11.02
CA ALA A 94 6.02 14.77 -11.55
C ALA A 94 5.18 13.55 -11.16
N GLN A 95 5.76 12.35 -11.19
CA GLN A 95 5.10 11.13 -10.73
C GLN A 95 4.80 11.18 -9.22
N ARG A 96 5.67 11.77 -8.41
CA ARG A 96 5.44 11.94 -6.96
C ARG A 96 4.25 12.85 -6.69
N SER A 97 4.24 14.04 -7.29
CA SER A 97 3.13 14.99 -7.16
C SER A 97 1.82 14.41 -7.69
N GLY A 98 1.85 13.73 -8.84
CA GLY A 98 0.67 13.05 -9.40
C GLY A 98 0.12 11.95 -8.49
N SER A 99 1.00 11.19 -7.83
CA SER A 99 0.60 10.20 -6.84
C SER A 99 -0.08 10.86 -5.63
N SER A 100 0.52 11.91 -5.06
CA SER A 100 -0.03 12.64 -3.91
C SER A 100 -1.38 13.29 -4.26
N SER A 101 -1.52 13.87 -5.45
CA SER A 101 -2.78 14.39 -5.96
C SER A 101 -3.86 13.31 -6.03
N SER A 102 -3.56 12.14 -6.59
CA SER A 102 -4.51 11.02 -6.65
C SER A 102 -4.98 10.57 -5.26
N TYR A 103 -4.08 10.53 -4.26
CA TYR A 103 -4.44 10.21 -2.88
C TYR A 103 -5.30 11.29 -2.24
N ALA A 104 -4.92 12.58 -2.34
CA ALA A 104 -5.68 13.68 -1.79
C ALA A 104 -7.10 13.72 -2.35
N ARG A 105 -7.25 13.56 -3.67
CA ARG A 105 -8.56 13.51 -4.35
C ARG A 105 -9.41 12.32 -3.91
N LYS A 106 -8.82 11.13 -3.75
CA LYS A 106 -9.54 9.96 -3.21
C LYS A 106 -10.08 10.21 -1.81
N TYR A 107 -9.24 10.73 -0.91
CA TYR A 107 -9.67 11.04 0.45
C TYR A 107 -10.77 12.10 0.47
N CYS A 108 -10.65 13.10 -0.38
CA CYS A 108 -11.66 14.15 -0.52
C CYS A 108 -13.02 13.59 -0.98
N LEU A 109 -13.03 12.72 -2.00
CA LEU A 109 -14.24 12.08 -2.50
C LEU A 109 -14.82 11.06 -1.51
N ASN A 110 -13.96 10.31 -0.81
CA ASN A 110 -14.41 9.41 0.24
C ASN A 110 -15.15 10.18 1.35
N ALA A 111 -14.62 11.33 1.76
CA ALA A 111 -15.28 12.18 2.75
C ALA A 111 -16.59 12.79 2.24
N LEU A 112 -16.61 13.30 1.00
CA LEU A 112 -17.81 13.92 0.40
C LEU A 112 -18.96 12.93 0.23
N PHE A 113 -18.65 11.73 -0.24
CA PHE A 113 -19.67 10.72 -0.57
C PHE A 113 -19.80 9.63 0.49
N LEU A 114 -19.14 9.76 1.65
CA LEU A 114 -19.15 8.78 2.73
C LEU A 114 -18.80 7.36 2.24
N ILE A 115 -17.82 7.27 1.32
CA ILE A 115 -17.37 5.97 0.81
C ILE A 115 -16.59 5.28 1.92
N ASP A 116 -17.15 4.19 2.44
CA ASP A 116 -16.55 3.44 3.52
C ASP A 116 -15.25 2.74 3.08
N ASP A 117 -14.17 3.06 3.74
CA ASP A 117 -12.91 2.33 3.66
C ASP A 117 -12.82 1.34 4.82
N THR A 118 -13.72 0.37 4.82
CA THR A 118 -14.06 -0.57 5.88
C THR A 118 -12.93 -1.37 6.55
N LYS A 119 -11.68 -1.02 6.33
CA LYS A 119 -10.57 -1.52 7.15
C LYS A 119 -9.82 -0.33 7.72
N ASP A 120 -10.22 -0.01 8.95
CA ASP A 120 -9.51 0.94 9.79
C ASP A 120 -8.05 0.46 9.94
N PRO A 121 -7.04 1.31 9.62
CA PRO A 121 -5.63 0.98 9.86
C PRO A 121 -5.33 0.59 11.31
N ASP A 122 -6.18 1.00 12.26
CA ASP A 122 -6.07 0.64 13.67
C ASP A 122 -6.60 -0.76 14.01
N THR A 123 -7.19 -1.49 13.05
CA THR A 123 -7.58 -2.90 13.28
C THR A 123 -6.33 -3.78 13.44
N ASP A 124 -6.42 -4.77 14.32
CA ASP A 124 -5.32 -5.71 14.62
C ASP A 124 -4.79 -6.45 13.37
N GLU A 125 -5.63 -6.64 12.34
CA GLU A 125 -5.20 -7.20 11.05
C GLU A 125 -4.20 -6.30 10.30
N TYR A 126 -4.31 -4.98 10.40
CA TYR A 126 -3.38 -4.05 9.77
C TYR A 126 -2.06 -3.99 10.55
N LYS A 127 -2.15 -3.99 11.89
CA LYS A 127 -0.99 -4.06 12.79
C LYS A 127 -0.21 -5.38 12.61
N MET A 128 -0.90 -6.50 12.33
CA MET A 128 -0.25 -7.76 12.00
C MET A 128 0.49 -7.73 10.66
N LYS A 129 -0.02 -7.02 9.64
CA LYS A 129 0.66 -6.89 8.33
C LYS A 129 1.86 -5.95 8.37
N GLU A 130 1.76 -4.78 9.00
CA GLU A 130 2.91 -3.88 9.19
C GLU A 130 4.03 -4.53 10.01
N ASN A 131 3.66 -5.33 11.02
CA ASN A 131 4.63 -6.08 11.82
C ASN A 131 5.29 -7.23 11.04
N HIS A 132 4.67 -7.76 9.98
CA HIS A 132 5.30 -8.77 9.13
C HIS A 132 6.27 -8.18 8.12
N ASP A 133 6.01 -6.98 7.59
CA ASP A 133 6.83 -6.36 6.55
C ASP A 133 7.99 -5.51 7.08
N ASN A 134 7.90 -5.03 8.34
CA ASN A 134 8.92 -4.16 8.97
C ASN A 134 9.70 -4.81 10.12
N LYS A 135 9.44 -6.07 10.48
CA LYS A 135 10.34 -6.75 11.43
C LYS A 135 11.66 -7.02 10.74
N ALA A 136 12.70 -6.31 11.20
CA ALA A 136 14.06 -6.77 11.01
C ALA A 136 14.09 -8.26 11.43
N TYR A 137 14.60 -9.13 10.55
CA TYR A 137 14.75 -10.55 10.86
C TYR A 137 15.53 -10.72 12.17
N ILE A 138 14.85 -11.15 13.23
CA ILE A 138 15.48 -11.55 14.48
C ILE A 138 15.63 -13.06 14.37
N PRO A 139 16.87 -13.58 14.33
CA PRO A 139 17.10 -15.02 14.25
C PRO A 139 16.55 -15.71 15.50
N ASP A 140 15.79 -16.79 15.31
CA ASP A 140 15.33 -17.65 16.39
C ASP A 140 16.55 -18.30 17.06
N GLU A 141 16.75 -18.06 18.34
CA GLU A 141 17.92 -18.54 19.10
C GLU A 141 18.06 -20.06 19.10
N ASN A 142 16.98 -20.80 18.91
CA ASN A 142 16.97 -22.25 18.84
C ASN A 142 17.36 -22.83 17.47
N LYS A 143 17.56 -21.99 16.44
CA LYS A 143 17.97 -22.45 15.12
C LYS A 143 19.46 -22.29 14.91
N LYS A 144 20.04 -23.19 14.12
CA LYS A 144 21.43 -23.09 13.69
C LYS A 144 21.60 -21.99 12.62
N TRP A 145 22.77 -21.37 12.60
CA TRP A 145 23.14 -20.50 11.48
C TRP A 145 23.43 -21.36 10.24
N LEU A 146 22.85 -20.95 9.11
CA LEU A 146 23.16 -21.55 7.82
C LEU A 146 24.46 -20.92 7.32
N SER A 147 25.56 -21.65 7.41
CA SER A 147 26.89 -21.20 7.01
C SER A 147 27.72 -22.35 6.46
N GLU A 148 28.61 -22.03 5.55
CA GLU A 148 29.57 -22.99 5.00
C GLU A 148 30.67 -23.29 6.03
N GLY A 149 30.86 -24.60 6.39
CA GLY A 149 31.95 -25.03 7.25
C GLY A 149 31.76 -24.77 8.76
N GLY A 150 30.54 -24.86 9.26
CA GLY A 150 30.24 -24.68 10.68
C GLY A 150 30.52 -25.93 11.55
N ASP A 151 30.32 -25.77 12.87
CA ASP A 151 30.55 -26.77 13.91
C ASP A 151 29.48 -27.87 14.01
N GLY A 152 28.38 -27.75 13.26
CA GLY A 152 27.22 -28.64 13.32
C GLY A 152 26.35 -28.46 14.58
N VAL A 153 26.74 -27.60 15.52
CA VAL A 153 26.00 -27.29 16.76
C VAL A 153 25.31 -25.94 16.68
N THR A 154 26.08 -24.87 16.55
CA THR A 154 25.57 -23.50 16.39
C THR A 154 25.40 -23.10 14.94
N ASN A 155 26.22 -23.70 14.06
CA ASN A 155 26.19 -23.50 12.61
C ASN A 155 25.93 -24.85 11.91
N THR A 156 25.49 -24.79 10.63
CA THR A 156 25.39 -26.00 9.79
C THR A 156 26.77 -26.50 9.40
N THR A 157 26.88 -27.82 9.16
CA THR A 157 28.11 -28.40 8.58
C THR A 157 28.18 -28.05 7.08
N SER A 158 29.37 -28.20 6.48
CA SER A 158 29.57 -28.03 5.03
C SER A 158 28.64 -28.92 4.22
N GLU A 159 28.47 -30.17 4.62
CA GLU A 159 27.57 -31.12 3.93
C GLU A 159 26.09 -30.68 3.99
N GLU A 160 25.66 -30.14 5.13
CA GLU A 160 24.31 -29.64 5.31
C GLU A 160 24.08 -28.36 4.46
N PHE A 161 25.06 -27.46 4.42
CA PHE A 161 25.03 -26.25 3.61
C PHE A 161 24.96 -26.59 2.11
N ASP A 162 25.79 -27.52 1.64
CA ASP A 162 25.78 -27.99 0.25
C ASP A 162 24.45 -28.65 -0.13
N ARG A 163 23.87 -29.43 0.76
CA ARG A 163 22.56 -30.06 0.54
C ARG A 163 21.46 -29.01 0.38
N VAL A 164 21.47 -27.97 1.22
CA VAL A 164 20.53 -26.85 1.15
C VAL A 164 20.75 -26.06 -0.14
N SER A 165 21.99 -25.77 -0.50
CA SER A 165 22.35 -25.05 -1.74
C SER A 165 21.84 -25.78 -2.98
N LYS A 166 22.03 -27.10 -3.07
CA LYS A 166 21.50 -27.93 -4.15
C LYS A 166 19.96 -27.94 -4.20
N ALA A 167 19.30 -27.95 -3.01
CA ALA A 167 17.85 -27.90 -2.94
C ALA A 167 17.27 -26.56 -3.42
N VAL A 168 17.95 -25.45 -3.12
CA VAL A 168 17.60 -24.11 -3.62
C VAL A 168 17.84 -24.03 -5.11
N GLN A 169 19.02 -24.45 -5.59
CA GLN A 169 19.37 -24.43 -7.00
C GLN A 169 18.41 -25.26 -7.87
N SER A 170 17.94 -26.40 -7.35
CA SER A 170 16.95 -27.25 -8.03
C SER A 170 15.50 -26.75 -7.92
N GLY A 171 15.25 -25.63 -7.25
CA GLY A 171 13.92 -25.07 -7.05
C GLY A 171 13.04 -25.81 -6.02
N LYS A 172 13.57 -26.80 -5.33
CA LYS A 172 12.84 -27.56 -4.27
C LYS A 172 12.52 -26.68 -3.05
N ILE A 173 13.40 -25.71 -2.74
CA ILE A 173 13.25 -24.78 -1.62
C ILE A 173 13.46 -23.37 -2.17
N LYS A 174 12.55 -22.46 -1.86
CA LYS A 174 12.73 -21.03 -2.19
C LYS A 174 13.63 -20.37 -1.13
N PRO A 175 14.56 -19.45 -1.48
CA PRO A 175 15.46 -18.79 -0.53
C PRO A 175 14.76 -18.24 0.71
N LYS A 176 13.61 -17.58 0.55
CA LYS A 176 12.82 -17.05 1.68
C LYS A 176 12.35 -18.09 2.69
N GLN A 177 12.20 -19.35 2.28
CA GLN A 177 11.78 -20.45 3.15
C GLN A 177 12.90 -20.94 4.06
N LEU A 178 14.17 -20.64 3.75
CA LEU A 178 15.33 -21.03 4.57
C LEU A 178 15.21 -20.50 6.00
N ARG A 179 14.66 -19.30 6.17
CA ARG A 179 14.43 -18.68 7.49
C ARG A 179 13.44 -19.42 8.39
N ASN A 180 12.67 -20.35 7.84
CA ASN A 180 11.78 -21.20 8.61
C ASN A 180 12.56 -22.26 9.39
N HIS A 181 13.75 -22.63 8.95
CA HIS A 181 14.55 -23.73 9.50
C HIS A 181 15.90 -23.29 10.07
N TYR A 182 16.45 -22.18 9.55
CA TYR A 182 17.81 -21.72 9.86
C TYR A 182 17.82 -20.22 10.19
N LYS A 183 18.83 -19.81 10.97
CA LYS A 183 19.29 -18.43 11.00
C LYS A 183 20.05 -18.18 9.69
N VAL A 184 19.73 -17.12 8.96
CA VAL A 184 20.37 -16.81 7.67
C VAL A 184 20.86 -15.39 7.69
N SER A 185 22.16 -15.20 7.53
CA SER A 185 22.77 -13.89 7.42
C SER A 185 22.32 -13.16 6.14
N LYS A 186 22.59 -11.87 6.05
CA LYS A 186 22.26 -11.10 4.85
C LYS A 186 23.09 -11.58 3.65
N SER A 187 24.37 -11.84 3.85
CA SER A 187 25.29 -12.35 2.82
C SER A 187 24.89 -13.73 2.32
N ASP A 188 24.51 -14.64 3.23
CA ASP A 188 24.06 -15.97 2.83
C ASP A 188 22.72 -15.91 2.08
N MET A 189 21.82 -15.02 2.47
CA MET A 189 20.57 -14.83 1.73
C MET A 189 20.81 -14.34 0.31
N GLU A 190 21.71 -13.37 0.12
CA GLU A 190 22.12 -12.88 -1.20
C GLU A 190 22.75 -14.00 -2.06
N TYR A 191 23.56 -14.85 -1.44
CA TYR A 191 24.12 -16.05 -2.10
C TYR A 191 23.02 -17.00 -2.59
N PHE A 192 22.05 -17.36 -1.70
CA PHE A 192 20.97 -18.27 -2.06
C PHE A 192 20.00 -17.68 -3.08
N GLU A 193 19.74 -16.36 -3.04
CA GLU A 193 18.96 -15.67 -4.07
C GLU A 193 19.66 -15.67 -5.42
N GLY A 194 20.99 -15.63 -5.44
CA GLY A 194 21.82 -15.74 -6.65
C GLY A 194 21.84 -17.14 -7.28
N LEU A 195 21.51 -18.18 -6.54
CA LEU A 195 21.42 -19.56 -7.05
C LEU A 195 20.15 -19.83 -7.86
N VAL A 196 19.12 -19.01 -7.66
CA VAL A 196 17.82 -19.11 -8.38
C VAL A 196 17.89 -18.21 -9.59
N LYS A 197 18.18 -18.79 -10.75
CA LYS A 197 18.14 -18.09 -12.06
C LYS A 197 16.81 -18.30 -12.75
#